data_ef32a884344f73e35546ad6d6c4497e1
#
_entry.id   ef32a884344f73e35546ad6d6c4497e1
#
_cell.length_a   1.000
_cell.length_b   1.000
_cell.length_c   1.000
_cell.angle_alpha   90.00
_cell.angle_beta   90.00
_cell.angle_gamma   90.00
#
_symmetry.space_group_name_H-M   'P 1'
#
loop_
_entity.id
_entity.type
_entity.pdbx_description
1 polymer ?
#
loop_
_entity_poly.entity_id
_entity_poly.type
_entity_poly.pdbx_seq_one_letter_code
_entity_poly.pdbx_strand_id
1 'polypeptide(L)'
;MSLIDSRVVIVGAGMGGLTCALALAKKGFKDIEVYESASDLGFVGAGIQLAPNLVRILTRLGCWDSVGAEATDVKETSIRDGASNRELTHVYMPDIRKKYGYPHCTGHRASLAGSLYKGCKKESGIRFKFGHTLQSVDAFSPAVKFTVKSRDGEAYQATADVFLAADGIKSVARSALLSQAGVVMDTEDTGQAAYRVLLSREDMASDPEMMELLDSNQVTRWIGEKRHWIAYPIASRTIYNMSSIQPDTNFADAPSMTYTTKGSKSAMLDVFSDFCPLIQRMLNLVPDGEVCEWKLRSHKPLPTWSYGSLALMGDACHPTLPHLNQGAAQAVEDAVVLAEVLARVPVRSPEAINRSLQIYELLRKDRTTMLVDLAAQSGKALHLGEGEKKAERDRLFAANKTNGGKVPDKWASPEVQEMIYSHDCTSLVAEKFDELYRGLDTKPSA
;
A
#
# COMPACT_ATOMS: atom_id res chain seq x y z
N MET A 1 5.08 -35.48 -3.36
CA MET A 1 4.20 -34.59 -4.14
C MET A 1 4.81 -33.20 -4.10
N SER A 2 4.74 -32.48 -5.19
CA SER A 2 5.22 -31.10 -5.26
C SER A 2 4.27 -30.16 -4.54
N LEU A 3 4.76 -29.06 -3.97
CA LEU A 3 3.90 -28.05 -3.32
C LEU A 3 2.97 -27.32 -4.30
N ILE A 4 3.31 -27.30 -5.60
CA ILE A 4 2.46 -26.68 -6.65
C ILE A 4 1.08 -27.32 -6.80
N ASP A 5 0.89 -28.54 -6.30
CA ASP A 5 -0.40 -29.24 -6.27
C ASP A 5 -1.18 -29.03 -4.96
N SER A 6 -0.67 -28.17 -4.06
CA SER A 6 -1.33 -27.83 -2.80
C SER A 6 -2.46 -26.86 -3.00
N ARG A 7 -3.49 -26.97 -2.15
CA ARG A 7 -4.55 -25.98 -2.07
C ARG A 7 -4.05 -24.73 -1.33
N VAL A 8 -3.92 -23.64 -2.07
CA VAL A 8 -3.56 -22.32 -1.53
C VAL A 8 -4.83 -21.47 -1.40
N VAL A 9 -5.05 -20.96 -0.21
CA VAL A 9 -6.14 -20.01 0.05
C VAL A 9 -5.54 -18.63 0.32
N ILE A 10 -6.11 -17.62 -0.32
CA ILE A 10 -5.79 -16.22 -0.12
C ILE A 10 -7.05 -15.51 0.37
N VAL A 11 -6.96 -14.76 1.47
CA VAL A 11 -8.07 -13.96 1.98
C VAL A 11 -7.80 -12.50 1.74
N GLY A 12 -8.71 -11.85 0.99
CA GLY A 12 -8.61 -10.48 0.51
C GLY A 12 -8.14 -10.40 -0.95
N ALA A 13 -8.96 -9.79 -1.81
CA ALA A 13 -8.66 -9.53 -3.22
C ALA A 13 -8.20 -8.07 -3.45
N GLY A 14 -7.49 -7.48 -2.49
CA GLY A 14 -6.76 -6.23 -2.67
C GLY A 14 -5.54 -6.41 -3.58
N MET A 15 -4.77 -5.34 -3.80
CA MET A 15 -3.58 -5.38 -4.69
C MET A 15 -2.58 -6.47 -4.28
N GLY A 16 -2.33 -6.64 -2.97
CA GLY A 16 -1.45 -7.71 -2.47
C GLY A 16 -2.01 -9.10 -2.77
N GLY A 17 -3.27 -9.37 -2.44
CA GLY A 17 -3.90 -10.68 -2.66
C GLY A 17 -4.01 -11.06 -4.14
N LEU A 18 -4.41 -10.11 -5.02
CA LEU A 18 -4.44 -10.31 -6.47
C LEU A 18 -3.04 -10.60 -7.02
N THR A 19 -2.03 -9.85 -6.57
CA THR A 19 -0.64 -10.08 -6.99
C THR A 19 -0.16 -11.45 -6.52
N CYS A 20 -0.51 -11.85 -5.29
CA CYS A 20 -0.11 -13.13 -4.72
C CYS A 20 -0.73 -14.30 -5.51
N ALA A 21 -2.01 -14.23 -5.80
CA ALA A 21 -2.70 -15.24 -6.63
C ALA A 21 -2.04 -15.39 -8.01
N LEU A 22 -1.79 -14.25 -8.67
CA LEU A 22 -1.17 -14.25 -9.99
C LEU A 22 0.28 -14.77 -9.95
N ALA A 23 1.09 -14.31 -8.97
CA ALA A 23 2.47 -14.73 -8.82
C ALA A 23 2.60 -16.23 -8.55
N LEU A 24 1.73 -16.79 -7.69
CA LEU A 24 1.67 -18.23 -7.44
C LEU A 24 1.28 -19.02 -8.69
N ALA A 25 0.27 -18.58 -9.43
CA ALA A 25 -0.13 -19.21 -10.68
C ALA A 25 1.01 -19.20 -11.71
N LYS A 26 1.75 -18.09 -11.84
CA LYS A 26 2.95 -17.99 -12.69
C LYS A 26 4.11 -18.90 -12.24
N LYS A 27 4.12 -19.34 -10.97
CA LYS A 27 5.03 -20.36 -10.42
C LYS A 27 4.52 -21.79 -10.61
N GLY A 28 3.35 -21.97 -11.19
CA GLY A 28 2.80 -23.28 -11.51
C GLY A 28 1.82 -23.86 -10.50
N PHE A 29 1.43 -23.10 -9.47
CA PHE A 29 0.36 -23.51 -8.55
C PHE A 29 -0.97 -23.59 -9.28
N LYS A 30 -1.72 -24.69 -9.05
CA LYS A 30 -2.91 -25.05 -9.83
C LYS A 30 -4.23 -24.94 -9.07
N ASP A 31 -4.16 -24.84 -7.74
CA ASP A 31 -5.34 -24.80 -6.85
C ASP A 31 -5.24 -23.57 -5.92
N ILE A 32 -5.60 -22.41 -6.46
CA ILE A 32 -5.58 -21.14 -5.75
C ILE A 32 -7.00 -20.62 -5.61
N GLU A 33 -7.44 -20.40 -4.37
CA GLU A 33 -8.77 -19.90 -4.06
C GLU A 33 -8.67 -18.57 -3.32
N VAL A 34 -9.27 -17.51 -3.89
CA VAL A 34 -9.25 -16.16 -3.34
C VAL A 34 -10.62 -15.83 -2.75
N TYR A 35 -10.68 -15.56 -1.46
CA TYR A 35 -11.87 -15.13 -0.74
C TYR A 35 -11.90 -13.61 -0.61
N GLU A 36 -13.01 -12.99 -0.97
CA GLU A 36 -13.20 -11.54 -0.88
C GLU A 36 -14.57 -11.22 -0.27
N SER A 37 -14.57 -10.34 0.72
CA SER A 37 -15.79 -9.93 1.43
C SER A 37 -16.74 -9.09 0.57
N ALA A 38 -16.20 -8.31 -0.35
CA ALA A 38 -17.01 -7.56 -1.31
C ALA A 38 -17.70 -8.50 -2.31
N SER A 39 -18.87 -8.07 -2.79
CA SER A 39 -19.65 -8.84 -3.79
C SER A 39 -19.03 -8.82 -5.18
N ASP A 40 -18.19 -7.83 -5.43
CA ASP A 40 -17.38 -7.67 -6.64
C ASP A 40 -16.13 -6.83 -6.32
N LEU A 41 -15.24 -6.72 -7.26
CA LEU A 41 -14.10 -5.80 -7.18
C LEU A 41 -14.52 -4.44 -7.73
N GLY A 42 -15.40 -3.75 -7.00
CA GLY A 42 -15.71 -2.35 -7.22
C GLY A 42 -14.46 -1.52 -6.90
N PHE A 43 -13.60 -1.33 -7.89
CA PHE A 43 -12.38 -0.56 -7.71
C PHE A 43 -12.72 0.92 -7.56
N VAL A 44 -12.95 1.36 -6.31
CA VAL A 44 -13.10 2.78 -6.00
C VAL A 44 -11.77 3.47 -6.25
N GLY A 45 -11.75 4.38 -7.20
CA GLY A 45 -10.55 4.99 -7.74
C GLY A 45 -10.07 6.17 -6.93
N ALA A 46 -8.82 6.10 -6.48
CA ALA A 46 -7.98 7.23 -6.11
C ALA A 46 -6.67 7.11 -6.86
N GLY A 47 -5.88 8.17 -6.89
CA GLY A 47 -4.54 8.10 -7.45
C GLY A 47 -3.63 7.18 -6.63
N ILE A 48 -2.65 6.64 -7.30
CA ILE A 48 -1.58 5.85 -6.71
C ILE A 48 -0.25 6.23 -7.38
N GLN A 49 0.82 6.20 -6.61
CA GLN A 49 2.17 6.33 -7.17
C GLN A 49 2.77 4.93 -7.41
N LEU A 50 3.37 4.77 -8.57
CA LEU A 50 3.91 3.53 -9.11
C LEU A 50 5.42 3.68 -9.23
N ALA A 51 6.13 3.29 -8.16
CA ALA A 51 7.59 3.38 -8.09
C ALA A 51 8.27 2.21 -8.82
N PRO A 52 9.56 2.33 -9.21
CA PRO A 52 10.30 1.32 -9.96
C PRO A 52 10.25 -0.10 -9.39
N ASN A 53 10.31 -0.26 -8.06
CA ASN A 53 10.20 -1.56 -7.40
C ASN A 53 8.85 -2.24 -7.70
N LEU A 54 7.75 -1.48 -7.67
CA LEU A 54 6.41 -1.97 -8.02
C LEU A 54 6.29 -2.24 -9.52
N VAL A 55 6.70 -1.30 -10.37
CA VAL A 55 6.59 -1.42 -11.84
C VAL A 55 7.39 -2.62 -12.35
N ARG A 56 8.56 -2.92 -11.79
CA ARG A 56 9.36 -4.12 -12.08
C ARG A 56 8.54 -5.40 -11.91
N ILE A 57 7.81 -5.51 -10.81
CA ILE A 57 6.97 -6.68 -10.52
C ILE A 57 5.80 -6.76 -11.50
N LEU A 58 5.09 -5.65 -11.72
CA LEU A 58 3.97 -5.61 -12.66
C LEU A 58 4.39 -5.99 -14.09
N THR A 59 5.57 -5.56 -14.51
CA THR A 59 6.14 -5.92 -15.83
C THR A 59 6.41 -7.41 -15.91
N ARG A 60 7.04 -7.99 -14.89
CA ARG A 60 7.33 -9.45 -14.85
C ARG A 60 6.06 -10.30 -14.81
N LEU A 61 4.98 -9.79 -14.21
CA LEU A 61 3.68 -10.47 -14.17
C LEU A 61 2.83 -10.23 -15.45
N GLY A 62 3.29 -9.38 -16.37
CA GLY A 62 2.55 -9.04 -17.59
C GLY A 62 1.34 -8.15 -17.35
N CYS A 63 1.37 -7.33 -16.27
CA CYS A 63 0.29 -6.44 -15.87
C CYS A 63 0.62 -4.95 -16.07
N TRP A 64 1.82 -4.62 -16.53
CA TRP A 64 2.25 -3.23 -16.64
C TRP A 64 1.69 -2.49 -17.85
N ASP A 65 1.62 -3.12 -19.03
CA ASP A 65 1.37 -2.41 -20.29
C ASP A 65 0.09 -1.60 -20.29
N SER A 66 -1.01 -2.17 -19.79
CA SER A 66 -2.30 -1.47 -19.70
C SER A 66 -2.31 -0.33 -18.67
N VAL A 67 -1.57 -0.47 -17.56
CA VAL A 67 -1.43 0.55 -16.54
C VAL A 67 -0.50 1.65 -17.02
N GLY A 68 0.61 1.28 -17.63
CA GLY A 68 1.63 2.20 -18.15
C GLY A 68 1.13 3.09 -19.29
N ALA A 69 0.16 2.60 -20.08
CA ALA A 69 -0.43 3.34 -21.19
C ALA A 69 -1.16 4.62 -20.74
N GLU A 70 -1.72 4.63 -19.53
CA GLU A 70 -2.46 5.78 -18.96
C GLU A 70 -1.70 6.46 -17.81
N ALA A 71 -0.56 5.91 -17.38
CA ALA A 71 0.24 6.46 -16.31
C ALA A 71 0.92 7.77 -16.74
N THR A 72 1.13 8.66 -15.77
CA THR A 72 1.87 9.91 -15.98
C THR A 72 3.24 9.80 -15.30
N ASP A 73 4.31 10.00 -16.06
CA ASP A 73 5.68 10.01 -15.50
C ASP A 73 5.83 11.14 -14.48
N VAL A 74 6.41 10.84 -13.33
CA VAL A 74 6.80 11.86 -12.32
C VAL A 74 8.22 12.33 -12.64
N LYS A 75 8.36 13.59 -13.05
CA LYS A 75 9.65 14.22 -13.37
C LYS A 75 10.10 15.24 -12.34
N GLU A 76 9.18 15.71 -11.52
CA GLU A 76 9.45 16.73 -10.54
C GLU A 76 8.49 16.67 -9.36
N THR A 77 8.92 17.22 -8.23
CA THR A 77 8.09 17.41 -7.05
C THR A 77 8.26 18.80 -6.49
N SER A 78 7.15 19.42 -6.11
CA SER A 78 7.09 20.72 -5.46
C SER A 78 6.48 20.60 -4.08
N ILE A 79 7.15 21.13 -3.06
CA ILE A 79 6.61 21.29 -1.72
C ILE A 79 6.35 22.75 -1.47
N ARG A 80 5.13 23.09 -1.13
CA ARG A 80 4.63 24.44 -0.98
C ARG A 80 4.09 24.67 0.43
N ASP A 81 4.22 25.87 0.91
CA ASP A 81 3.54 26.32 2.11
C ASP A 81 2.03 26.38 1.85
N GLY A 82 1.25 25.72 2.71
CA GLY A 82 -0.19 25.58 2.52
C GLY A 82 -0.96 26.89 2.51
N ALA A 83 -0.57 27.84 3.36
CA ALA A 83 -1.27 29.11 3.50
C ALA A 83 -0.92 30.10 2.38
N SER A 84 0.36 30.21 2.01
CA SER A 84 0.83 31.23 1.07
C SER A 84 0.99 30.74 -0.37
N ASN A 85 0.91 29.43 -0.64
CA ASN A 85 1.28 28.79 -1.91
C ASN A 85 2.76 29.00 -2.31
N ARG A 86 3.57 29.57 -1.42
CA ARG A 86 5.00 29.80 -1.69
C ARG A 86 5.72 28.45 -1.79
N GLU A 87 6.46 28.26 -2.85
CA GLU A 87 7.28 27.05 -3.02
C GLU A 87 8.46 27.03 -2.04
N LEU A 88 8.48 26.04 -1.16
CA LEU A 88 9.53 25.82 -0.17
C LEU A 88 10.73 25.09 -0.79
N THR A 89 10.42 24.08 -1.62
CA THR A 89 11.46 23.37 -2.38
C THR A 89 10.89 22.82 -3.68
N HIS A 90 11.76 22.70 -4.69
CA HIS A 90 11.49 22.04 -5.95
C HIS A 90 12.61 21.03 -6.22
N VAL A 91 12.23 19.80 -6.54
CA VAL A 91 13.19 18.74 -6.84
C VAL A 91 12.88 18.18 -8.21
N TYR A 92 13.82 18.33 -9.14
CA TYR A 92 13.81 17.63 -10.40
C TYR A 92 14.28 16.20 -10.18
N MET A 93 13.46 15.25 -10.59
CA MET A 93 13.81 13.83 -10.51
C MET A 93 14.88 13.52 -11.59
N PRO A 94 15.87 12.70 -11.27
CA PRO A 94 16.75 12.18 -12.31
C PRO A 94 15.93 11.36 -13.32
N ASP A 95 16.54 10.95 -14.42
CA ASP A 95 15.90 9.99 -15.34
C ASP A 95 15.76 8.64 -14.65
N ILE A 96 14.66 8.47 -13.89
CA ILE A 96 14.36 7.31 -13.06
C ILE A 96 14.35 6.03 -13.91
N ARG A 97 13.75 6.08 -15.11
CA ARG A 97 13.71 4.92 -16.01
C ARG A 97 15.11 4.50 -16.47
N LYS A 98 15.95 5.47 -16.81
CA LYS A 98 17.33 5.20 -17.21
C LYS A 98 18.15 4.65 -16.04
N LYS A 99 17.96 5.19 -14.84
CA LYS A 99 18.73 4.81 -13.65
C LYS A 99 18.34 3.43 -13.10
N TYR A 100 17.03 3.13 -13.04
CA TYR A 100 16.50 1.92 -12.36
C TYR A 100 15.86 0.90 -13.32
N GLY A 101 15.83 1.18 -14.62
CA GLY A 101 15.21 0.32 -15.64
C GLY A 101 13.70 0.41 -15.73
N TYR A 102 13.03 1.07 -14.77
CA TYR A 102 11.58 1.20 -14.65
C TYR A 102 11.20 2.63 -14.28
N PRO A 103 10.03 3.14 -14.74
CA PRO A 103 9.63 4.50 -14.44
C PRO A 103 9.13 4.68 -13.01
N HIS A 104 9.07 5.93 -12.56
CA HIS A 104 8.21 6.36 -11.46
C HIS A 104 7.05 7.15 -12.07
N CYS A 105 5.83 6.68 -11.83
CA CYS A 105 4.62 7.23 -12.42
C CYS A 105 3.55 7.47 -11.37
N THR A 106 2.56 8.27 -11.76
CA THR A 106 1.25 8.31 -11.10
C THR A 106 0.22 7.61 -11.98
N GLY A 107 -0.75 6.96 -11.38
CA GLY A 107 -1.78 6.21 -12.09
C GLY A 107 -3.06 6.10 -11.28
N HIS A 108 -4.04 5.43 -11.86
CA HIS A 108 -5.33 5.18 -11.22
C HIS A 108 -5.31 3.84 -10.47
N ARG A 109 -5.68 3.84 -9.19
CA ARG A 109 -5.69 2.63 -8.36
C ARG A 109 -6.58 1.52 -8.94
N ALA A 110 -7.71 1.90 -9.54
CA ALA A 110 -8.62 0.97 -10.17
C ALA A 110 -8.01 0.29 -11.40
N SER A 111 -7.22 1.02 -12.20
CA SER A 111 -6.53 0.45 -13.37
C SER A 111 -5.48 -0.58 -12.97
N LEU A 112 -4.71 -0.29 -11.90
CA LEU A 112 -3.75 -1.24 -11.36
C LEU A 112 -4.44 -2.53 -10.88
N ALA A 113 -5.46 -2.39 -10.01
CA ALA A 113 -6.17 -3.55 -9.48
C ALA A 113 -6.94 -4.31 -10.58
N GLY A 114 -7.54 -3.59 -11.53
CA GLY A 114 -8.19 -4.17 -12.71
C GLY A 114 -7.24 -4.95 -13.62
N SER A 115 -6.00 -4.45 -13.81
CA SER A 115 -4.98 -5.16 -14.58
C SER A 115 -4.54 -6.46 -13.89
N LEU A 116 -4.29 -6.41 -12.58
CA LEU A 116 -3.98 -7.60 -11.78
C LEU A 116 -5.11 -8.62 -11.83
N TYR A 117 -6.36 -8.19 -11.66
CA TYR A 117 -7.52 -9.08 -11.73
C TYR A 117 -7.68 -9.71 -13.12
N LYS A 118 -7.52 -8.92 -14.20
CA LYS A 118 -7.52 -9.44 -15.56
C LYS A 118 -6.40 -10.47 -15.77
N GLY A 119 -5.23 -10.24 -15.17
CA GLY A 119 -4.13 -11.21 -15.15
C GLY A 119 -4.55 -12.51 -14.48
N CYS A 120 -5.14 -12.44 -13.29
CA CYS A 120 -5.64 -13.61 -12.56
C CYS A 120 -6.70 -14.38 -13.35
N LYS A 121 -7.62 -13.70 -14.04
CA LYS A 121 -8.69 -14.34 -14.83
C LYS A 121 -8.17 -15.14 -16.04
N LYS A 122 -6.94 -14.92 -16.47
CA LYS A 122 -6.30 -15.70 -17.54
C LYS A 122 -5.69 -17.01 -17.04
N GLU A 123 -5.52 -17.16 -15.72
CA GLU A 123 -4.94 -18.34 -15.10
C GLU A 123 -6.05 -19.30 -14.62
N SER A 124 -6.11 -20.48 -15.21
CA SER A 124 -7.17 -21.49 -14.92
C SER A 124 -7.10 -22.03 -13.49
N GLY A 125 -5.96 -21.93 -12.82
CA GLY A 125 -5.75 -22.36 -11.44
C GLY A 125 -6.30 -21.40 -10.38
N ILE A 126 -6.80 -20.21 -10.74
CA ILE A 126 -7.29 -19.22 -9.80
C ILE A 126 -8.81 -19.17 -9.80
N ARG A 127 -9.41 -19.33 -8.63
CA ARG A 127 -10.86 -19.20 -8.40
C ARG A 127 -11.14 -18.11 -7.37
N PHE A 128 -12.17 -17.30 -7.63
CA PHE A 128 -12.61 -16.23 -6.73
C PHE A 128 -13.92 -16.60 -6.05
N LYS A 129 -13.99 -16.34 -4.76
CA LYS A 129 -15.20 -16.41 -3.91
C LYS A 129 -15.53 -15.03 -3.37
N PHE A 130 -16.30 -14.28 -4.13
CA PHE A 130 -16.80 -12.96 -3.72
C PHE A 130 -17.97 -13.09 -2.72
N GLY A 131 -18.14 -12.06 -1.89
CA GLY A 131 -19.16 -12.05 -0.85
C GLY A 131 -18.88 -13.05 0.29
N HIS A 132 -17.61 -13.43 0.49
CA HIS A 132 -17.20 -14.37 1.52
C HIS A 132 -16.24 -13.72 2.51
N THR A 133 -16.66 -13.65 3.77
CA THR A 133 -15.92 -13.00 4.85
C THR A 133 -15.33 -14.02 5.80
N LEU A 134 -14.02 -13.95 6.03
CA LEU A 134 -13.34 -14.75 7.05
C LEU A 134 -13.91 -14.42 8.44
N GLN A 135 -14.31 -15.44 9.19
CA GLN A 135 -14.83 -15.28 10.55
C GLN A 135 -13.80 -15.70 11.62
N SER A 136 -13.08 -16.79 11.36
CA SER A 136 -12.08 -17.32 12.29
C SER A 136 -11.05 -18.17 11.55
N VAL A 137 -9.87 -18.31 12.19
CA VAL A 137 -8.90 -19.36 11.86
C VAL A 137 -8.88 -20.32 13.05
N ASP A 138 -9.26 -21.57 12.81
CA ASP A 138 -9.58 -22.54 13.85
C ASP A 138 -8.40 -23.50 14.12
N ALA A 139 -7.51 -23.71 13.13
CA ALA A 139 -6.28 -24.48 13.26
C ALA A 139 -5.23 -24.02 12.24
N PHE A 140 -3.94 -24.16 12.58
CA PHE A 140 -2.81 -23.67 11.77
C PHE A 140 -1.95 -24.79 11.17
N SER A 141 -2.10 -26.03 11.66
CA SER A 141 -1.33 -27.20 11.24
C SER A 141 -2.13 -28.47 11.56
N PRO A 142 -1.96 -29.60 10.83
CA PRO A 142 -1.13 -29.77 9.63
C PRO A 142 -1.68 -29.04 8.39
N ALA A 143 -2.99 -28.77 8.35
CA ALA A 143 -3.65 -27.89 7.40
C ALA A 143 -4.33 -26.76 8.16
N VAL A 144 -4.40 -25.59 7.56
CA VAL A 144 -5.14 -24.48 8.15
C VAL A 144 -6.64 -24.76 8.03
N LYS A 145 -7.35 -24.73 9.17
CA LYS A 145 -8.83 -24.79 9.20
C LYS A 145 -9.36 -23.40 9.50
N PHE A 146 -10.36 -22.99 8.79
CA PHE A 146 -10.94 -21.65 8.93
C PHE A 146 -12.43 -21.66 8.64
N THR A 147 -13.14 -20.72 9.23
CA THR A 147 -14.58 -20.52 9.04
C THR A 147 -14.82 -19.27 8.21
N VAL A 148 -15.64 -19.40 7.18
CA VAL A 148 -16.03 -18.33 6.26
C VAL A 148 -17.55 -18.19 6.28
N LYS A 149 -18.04 -16.96 6.25
CA LYS A 149 -19.45 -16.63 6.12
C LYS A 149 -19.73 -16.11 4.72
N SER A 150 -20.65 -16.75 3.99
CA SER A 150 -21.15 -16.25 2.71
C SER A 150 -22.07 -15.06 2.90
N ARG A 151 -22.29 -14.28 1.84
CA ARG A 151 -23.21 -13.13 1.85
C ARG A 151 -24.65 -13.56 2.18
N ASP A 152 -25.04 -14.76 1.80
CA ASP A 152 -26.37 -15.33 2.07
C ASP A 152 -26.54 -15.76 3.54
N GLY A 153 -25.51 -15.55 4.37
CA GLY A 153 -25.56 -15.71 5.81
C GLY A 153 -25.12 -17.06 6.35
N GLU A 154 -24.85 -18.03 5.50
CA GLU A 154 -24.35 -19.34 5.92
C GLU A 154 -22.85 -19.31 6.20
N ALA A 155 -22.46 -19.80 7.38
CA ALA A 155 -21.07 -20.02 7.74
C ALA A 155 -20.70 -21.50 7.48
N TYR A 156 -19.51 -21.71 6.91
CA TYR A 156 -18.99 -23.05 6.66
C TYR A 156 -17.50 -23.13 6.95
N GLN A 157 -17.04 -24.29 7.30
CA GLN A 157 -15.62 -24.57 7.48
C GLN A 157 -14.95 -24.96 6.17
N ALA A 158 -13.71 -24.50 6.00
CA ALA A 158 -12.85 -24.85 4.88
C ALA A 158 -11.42 -25.14 5.38
N THR A 159 -10.60 -25.72 4.50
CA THR A 159 -9.21 -26.06 4.80
C THR A 159 -8.29 -25.56 3.70
N ALA A 160 -7.03 -25.32 4.05
CA ALA A 160 -5.97 -24.98 3.11
C ALA A 160 -4.66 -25.67 3.52
N ASP A 161 -3.86 -26.07 2.53
CA ASP A 161 -2.49 -26.51 2.80
C ASP A 161 -1.59 -25.29 3.10
N VAL A 162 -1.85 -24.17 2.40
CA VAL A 162 -1.21 -22.88 2.62
C VAL A 162 -2.29 -21.80 2.69
N PHE A 163 -2.24 -20.97 3.72
CA PHE A 163 -3.20 -19.88 3.94
C PHE A 163 -2.47 -18.54 4.00
N LEU A 164 -2.79 -17.64 3.08
CA LEU A 164 -2.16 -16.34 2.93
C LEU A 164 -3.19 -15.23 3.20
N ALA A 165 -2.99 -14.50 4.29
CA ALA A 165 -3.92 -13.47 4.74
C ALA A 165 -3.51 -12.09 4.21
N ALA A 166 -4.24 -11.61 3.22
CA ALA A 166 -4.17 -10.26 2.64
C ALA A 166 -5.42 -9.43 3.02
N ASP A 167 -6.00 -9.70 4.20
CA ASP A 167 -7.27 -9.16 4.70
C ASP A 167 -7.15 -7.76 5.33
N GLY A 168 -6.01 -7.11 5.14
CA GLY A 168 -5.80 -5.68 5.39
C GLY A 168 -5.76 -5.30 6.86
N ILE A 169 -5.93 -4.01 7.13
CA ILE A 169 -5.78 -3.44 8.48
C ILE A 169 -6.77 -4.03 9.51
N LYS A 170 -7.92 -4.53 9.07
CA LYS A 170 -8.93 -5.20 9.92
C LYS A 170 -8.75 -6.71 10.03
N SER A 171 -7.57 -7.22 9.76
CA SER A 171 -7.25 -8.63 9.61
C SER A 171 -7.75 -9.50 10.78
N VAL A 172 -8.66 -10.42 10.46
CA VAL A 172 -9.12 -11.49 11.36
C VAL A 172 -8.02 -12.52 11.55
N ALA A 173 -7.29 -12.83 10.48
CA ALA A 173 -6.18 -13.77 10.52
C ALA A 173 -5.04 -13.30 11.43
N ARG A 174 -4.74 -11.98 11.44
CA ARG A 174 -3.78 -11.40 12.39
C ARG A 174 -4.19 -11.64 13.83
N SER A 175 -5.44 -11.35 14.17
CA SER A 175 -5.95 -11.55 15.54
C SER A 175 -5.87 -13.00 15.97
N ALA A 176 -6.20 -13.95 15.09
CA ALA A 176 -6.08 -15.37 15.35
C ALA A 176 -4.61 -15.81 15.55
N LEU A 177 -3.70 -15.35 14.68
CA LEU A 177 -2.26 -15.64 14.79
C LEU A 177 -1.66 -15.10 16.09
N LEU A 178 -1.96 -13.87 16.45
CA LEU A 178 -1.48 -13.25 17.68
C LEU A 178 -2.01 -13.96 18.93
N SER A 179 -3.28 -14.35 18.93
CA SER A 179 -3.88 -15.15 20.01
C SER A 179 -3.14 -16.48 20.18
N GLN A 180 -2.79 -17.16 19.09
CA GLN A 180 -1.99 -18.38 19.12
C GLN A 180 -0.59 -18.16 19.69
N ALA A 181 0.00 -17.00 19.46
CA ALA A 181 1.28 -16.59 20.03
C ALA A 181 1.18 -16.05 21.48
N GLY A 182 -0.02 -16.07 22.09
CA GLY A 182 -0.25 -15.54 23.43
C GLY A 182 -0.16 -14.00 23.53
N VAL A 183 -0.33 -13.31 22.40
CA VAL A 183 -0.20 -11.85 22.31
C VAL A 183 -1.58 -11.23 22.01
N VAL A 184 -1.95 -10.22 22.76
CA VAL A 184 -3.10 -9.37 22.48
C VAL A 184 -2.58 -8.03 21.94
N MET A 185 -2.97 -7.69 20.73
CA MET A 185 -2.57 -6.43 20.09
C MET A 185 -3.71 -5.93 19.20
N ASP A 186 -4.17 -4.74 19.48
CA ASP A 186 -5.16 -4.04 18.68
C ASP A 186 -4.52 -3.07 17.69
N THR A 187 -5.30 -2.62 16.72
CA THR A 187 -4.91 -1.50 15.87
C THR A 187 -4.89 -0.21 16.69
N GLU A 188 -3.87 0.60 16.45
CA GLU A 188 -3.70 1.90 17.11
C GLU A 188 -4.36 2.99 16.27
N ASP A 189 -4.96 3.94 16.97
CA ASP A 189 -5.42 5.18 16.38
C ASP A 189 -4.21 6.09 16.11
N THR A 190 -4.08 6.55 14.88
CA THR A 190 -2.99 7.46 14.51
C THR A 190 -3.31 8.91 14.80
N GLY A 191 -4.54 9.23 15.18
CA GLY A 191 -5.06 10.58 15.29
C GLY A 191 -5.17 11.30 13.94
N GLN A 192 -5.13 10.56 12.84
CA GLN A 192 -5.13 11.10 11.47
C GLN A 192 -6.25 10.49 10.63
N ALA A 193 -6.76 11.31 9.73
CA ALA A 193 -7.69 10.93 8.67
C ALA A 193 -7.22 11.50 7.33
N ALA A 194 -7.84 11.06 6.25
CA ALA A 194 -7.54 11.51 4.89
C ALA A 194 -8.82 11.78 4.11
N TYR A 195 -8.89 12.92 3.45
CA TYR A 195 -9.83 13.14 2.34
C TYR A 195 -9.22 12.65 1.03
N ARG A 196 -10.07 12.21 0.13
CA ARG A 196 -9.70 11.87 -1.24
C ARG A 196 -10.63 12.58 -2.19
N VAL A 197 -10.04 13.33 -3.12
CA VAL A 197 -10.72 14.16 -4.09
C VAL A 197 -10.18 13.85 -5.47
N LEU A 198 -11.06 13.72 -6.45
CA LEU A 198 -10.74 13.60 -7.84
C LEU A 198 -11.42 14.76 -8.57
N LEU A 199 -10.63 15.57 -9.25
CA LEU A 199 -11.14 16.67 -10.09
C LEU A 199 -10.95 16.29 -11.55
N SER A 200 -12.01 16.35 -12.33
CA SER A 200 -11.92 16.09 -13.77
C SER A 200 -11.25 17.27 -14.49
N ARG A 201 -10.69 17.02 -15.65
CA ARG A 201 -10.21 18.08 -16.54
C ARG A 201 -11.31 19.10 -16.87
N GLU A 202 -12.54 18.65 -16.99
CA GLU A 202 -13.70 19.51 -17.27
C GLU A 202 -13.97 20.47 -16.10
N ASP A 203 -13.95 19.97 -14.86
CA ASP A 203 -14.13 20.79 -13.65
C ASP A 203 -13.06 21.87 -13.53
N MET A 204 -11.83 21.57 -13.94
CA MET A 204 -10.67 22.45 -13.81
C MET A 204 -10.50 23.42 -15.00
N ALA A 205 -11.19 23.19 -16.12
CA ALA A 205 -10.93 23.82 -17.43
C ALA A 205 -11.00 25.37 -17.42
N SER A 206 -11.79 25.94 -16.52
CA SER A 206 -11.97 27.40 -16.42
C SER A 206 -10.85 28.11 -15.63
N ASP A 207 -9.98 27.37 -14.92
CA ASP A 207 -8.91 27.94 -14.10
C ASP A 207 -7.52 27.57 -14.69
N PRO A 208 -6.81 28.56 -15.30
CA PRO A 208 -5.50 28.30 -15.92
C PRO A 208 -4.45 27.76 -14.95
N GLU A 209 -4.45 28.18 -13.67
CA GLU A 209 -3.50 27.71 -12.66
C GLU A 209 -3.73 26.23 -12.33
N MET A 210 -4.99 25.80 -12.26
CA MET A 210 -5.32 24.38 -12.09
C MET A 210 -4.94 23.55 -13.32
N MET A 211 -5.17 24.09 -14.52
CA MET A 211 -4.81 23.40 -15.76
C MET A 211 -3.30 23.21 -15.91
N GLU A 212 -2.50 24.19 -15.50
CA GLU A 212 -1.04 24.06 -15.48
C GLU A 212 -0.61 22.88 -14.59
N LEU A 213 -1.21 22.72 -13.40
CA LEU A 213 -0.93 21.59 -12.51
C LEU A 213 -1.34 20.27 -13.13
N LEU A 214 -2.53 20.18 -13.76
CA LEU A 214 -3.04 18.97 -14.40
C LEU A 214 -2.17 18.54 -15.59
N ASP A 215 -1.66 19.50 -16.36
CA ASP A 215 -0.83 19.23 -17.55
C ASP A 215 0.66 18.99 -17.22
N SER A 216 1.04 19.13 -15.96
CA SER A 216 2.41 18.92 -15.49
C SER A 216 2.79 17.42 -15.37
N ASN A 217 4.08 17.17 -15.11
CA ASN A 217 4.61 15.88 -14.63
C ASN A 217 5.03 15.99 -13.15
N GLN A 218 4.33 16.81 -12.40
CA GLN A 218 4.67 17.20 -11.05
C GLN A 218 3.79 16.52 -10.01
N VAL A 219 4.42 16.11 -8.91
CA VAL A 219 3.72 15.83 -7.65
C VAL A 219 3.85 17.06 -6.77
N THR A 220 2.73 17.65 -6.35
CA THR A 220 2.72 18.84 -5.51
C THR A 220 2.20 18.52 -4.12
N ARG A 221 2.88 19.05 -3.09
CA ARG A 221 2.41 19.00 -1.70
C ARG A 221 2.27 20.40 -1.13
N TRP A 222 1.11 20.71 -0.56
CA TRP A 222 0.87 21.90 0.26
C TRP A 222 0.85 21.46 1.72
N ILE A 223 1.85 21.90 2.49
CA ILE A 223 2.07 21.49 3.87
C ILE A 223 1.69 22.58 4.86
N GLY A 224 1.07 22.16 5.97
CA GLY A 224 0.70 23.03 7.10
C GLY A 224 0.82 22.26 8.42
N GLU A 225 0.49 22.93 9.54
CA GLU A 225 0.53 22.28 10.84
C GLU A 225 -0.45 21.09 10.91
N LYS A 226 0.07 19.90 11.22
CA LYS A 226 -0.65 18.62 11.39
C LYS A 226 -1.41 18.14 10.14
N ARG A 227 -1.26 18.79 8.98
CA ARG A 227 -2.00 18.48 7.76
C ARG A 227 -1.27 18.85 6.49
N HIS A 228 -1.66 18.22 5.40
CA HIS A 228 -1.19 18.57 4.06
C HIS A 228 -2.18 18.09 2.98
N TRP A 229 -2.05 18.63 1.79
CA TRP A 229 -2.55 18.05 0.55
C TRP A 229 -1.38 17.56 -0.30
N ILE A 230 -1.53 16.39 -0.89
CA ILE A 230 -0.69 15.90 -1.99
C ILE A 230 -1.56 15.76 -3.23
N ALA A 231 -1.09 16.25 -4.35
CA ALA A 231 -1.84 16.17 -5.59
C ALA A 231 -0.96 15.92 -6.80
N TYR A 232 -1.51 15.24 -7.81
CA TYR A 232 -0.82 14.89 -9.04
C TYR A 232 -1.81 14.45 -10.12
N PRO A 233 -1.47 14.60 -11.42
CA PRO A 233 -2.29 14.12 -12.52
C PRO A 233 -2.26 12.59 -12.63
N ILE A 234 -3.39 12.00 -13.03
CA ILE A 234 -3.57 10.58 -13.34
C ILE A 234 -4.39 10.39 -14.61
N ALA A 235 -4.57 9.15 -15.06
CA ALA A 235 -5.42 8.78 -16.18
C ALA A 235 -5.13 9.63 -17.43
N SER A 236 -3.88 9.63 -17.90
CA SER A 236 -3.42 10.45 -19.03
C SER A 236 -3.74 11.95 -18.86
N ARG A 237 -3.64 12.47 -17.63
CA ARG A 237 -3.97 13.87 -17.25
C ARG A 237 -5.42 14.27 -17.48
N THR A 238 -6.34 13.33 -17.44
CA THR A 238 -7.78 13.63 -17.47
C THR A 238 -8.35 13.88 -16.07
N ILE A 239 -7.64 13.46 -15.05
CA ILE A 239 -8.04 13.58 -13.65
C ILE A 239 -6.87 14.13 -12.82
N TYR A 240 -7.14 15.09 -11.95
CA TYR A 240 -6.24 15.56 -10.92
C TYR A 240 -6.62 14.93 -9.59
N ASN A 241 -5.77 14.04 -9.11
CA ASN A 241 -5.96 13.37 -7.83
C ASN A 241 -5.42 14.23 -6.70
N MET A 242 -6.21 14.42 -5.66
CA MET A 242 -5.82 15.07 -4.43
C MET A 242 -6.09 14.16 -3.24
N SER A 243 -5.16 14.07 -2.32
CA SER A 243 -5.34 13.37 -1.05
C SER A 243 -4.78 14.20 0.09
N SER A 244 -5.55 14.34 1.16
CA SER A 244 -5.07 15.03 2.35
C SER A 244 -4.62 14.06 3.43
N ILE A 245 -3.88 14.59 4.39
CA ILE A 245 -3.76 14.05 5.75
C ILE A 245 -4.10 15.20 6.70
N GLN A 246 -4.98 14.94 7.64
CA GLN A 246 -5.43 15.89 8.67
C GLN A 246 -5.71 15.16 10.00
N PRO A 247 -5.88 15.89 11.12
CA PRO A 247 -6.39 15.32 12.37
C PRO A 247 -7.77 14.68 12.15
N ASP A 248 -8.03 13.55 12.81
CA ASP A 248 -9.27 12.77 12.66
C ASP A 248 -10.43 13.28 13.55
N THR A 249 -10.52 14.57 13.75
CA THR A 249 -11.51 15.20 14.64
C THR A 249 -12.95 14.85 14.31
N ASN A 250 -13.27 14.62 13.03
CA ASN A 250 -14.61 14.22 12.58
C ASN A 250 -14.99 12.78 12.98
N PHE A 251 -14.05 12.00 13.49
CA PHE A 251 -14.26 10.63 13.99
C PHE A 251 -14.36 10.57 15.52
N ALA A 252 -14.32 11.69 16.23
CA ALA A 252 -14.29 11.71 17.70
C ALA A 252 -15.46 10.94 18.32
N ASP A 253 -16.66 11.07 17.73
CA ASP A 253 -17.89 10.42 18.20
C ASP A 253 -18.23 9.14 17.41
N ALA A 254 -17.38 8.74 16.44
CA ALA A 254 -17.63 7.54 15.64
C ALA A 254 -17.22 6.27 16.41
N PRO A 255 -17.94 5.13 16.23
CA PRO A 255 -17.52 3.86 16.80
C PRO A 255 -16.07 3.52 16.43
N SER A 256 -15.32 2.92 17.33
CA SER A 256 -13.89 2.59 17.13
C SER A 256 -13.61 1.76 15.87
N MET A 257 -14.60 0.99 15.43
CA MET A 257 -14.52 0.17 14.20
C MET A 257 -14.89 0.94 12.92
N THR A 258 -15.24 2.22 13.01
CA THR A 258 -15.53 3.06 11.84
C THR A 258 -14.24 3.54 11.20
N TYR A 259 -14.02 3.20 9.93
CA TYR A 259 -12.82 3.57 9.16
C TYR A 259 -13.11 4.56 8.05
N THR A 260 -14.36 4.64 7.61
CA THR A 260 -14.82 5.56 6.58
C THR A 260 -16.10 6.20 7.02
N THR A 261 -16.25 7.49 6.74
CA THR A 261 -17.51 8.20 6.90
C THR A 261 -17.79 9.01 5.64
N LYS A 262 -19.07 9.26 5.38
CA LYS A 262 -19.43 10.33 4.44
C LYS A 262 -18.93 11.62 5.07
N GLY A 263 -17.91 12.21 4.44
CA GLY A 263 -17.40 13.51 4.82
C GLY A 263 -18.41 14.59 4.46
N SER A 264 -18.31 15.72 5.15
CA SER A 264 -19.01 16.95 4.80
C SER A 264 -18.06 17.85 4.03
N LYS A 265 -18.50 18.40 2.90
CA LYS A 265 -17.73 19.40 2.15
C LYS A 265 -17.43 20.62 3.02
N SER A 266 -18.41 21.09 3.82
CA SER A 266 -18.17 22.19 4.75
C SER A 266 -17.08 21.85 5.76
N ALA A 267 -17.13 20.68 6.40
CA ALA A 267 -16.09 20.25 7.33
C ALA A 267 -14.71 20.15 6.67
N MET A 268 -14.63 19.67 5.44
CA MET A 268 -13.37 19.64 4.67
C MET A 268 -12.84 21.06 4.41
N LEU A 269 -13.70 21.98 3.98
CA LEU A 269 -13.34 23.38 3.76
C LEU A 269 -12.90 24.07 5.06
N ASP A 270 -13.59 23.80 6.18
CA ASP A 270 -13.25 24.36 7.49
C ASP A 270 -11.87 23.90 7.96
N VAL A 271 -11.58 22.59 7.82
CA VAL A 271 -10.27 22.01 8.17
C VAL A 271 -9.13 22.68 7.42
N PHE A 272 -9.33 23.08 6.17
CA PHE A 272 -8.31 23.69 5.31
C PHE A 272 -8.58 25.18 5.04
N SER A 273 -9.39 25.87 5.85
CA SER A 273 -9.80 27.28 5.62
C SER A 273 -8.66 28.28 5.55
N ASP A 274 -7.52 27.98 6.18
CA ASP A 274 -6.29 28.79 6.15
C ASP A 274 -5.33 28.43 5.01
N PHE A 275 -5.68 27.43 4.16
CA PHE A 275 -4.88 27.11 2.99
C PHE A 275 -5.13 28.13 1.86
N CYS A 276 -4.17 28.24 0.97
CA CYS A 276 -4.12 29.25 -0.09
C CYS A 276 -5.38 29.22 -1.00
N PRO A 277 -5.66 30.36 -1.68
CA PRO A 277 -6.84 30.48 -2.54
C PRO A 277 -6.95 29.40 -3.62
N LEU A 278 -5.82 28.90 -4.13
CA LEU A 278 -5.81 27.80 -5.11
C LEU A 278 -6.43 26.52 -4.54
N ILE A 279 -5.99 26.12 -3.33
CA ILE A 279 -6.57 24.94 -2.64
C ILE A 279 -8.05 25.17 -2.38
N GLN A 280 -8.46 26.35 -1.91
CA GLN A 280 -9.86 26.68 -1.67
C GLN A 280 -10.71 26.54 -2.95
N ARG A 281 -10.21 27.04 -4.09
CA ARG A 281 -10.91 26.92 -5.38
C ARG A 281 -11.06 25.46 -5.79
N MET A 282 -9.98 24.65 -5.67
CA MET A 282 -10.01 23.20 -6.00
C MET A 282 -11.01 22.45 -5.12
N LEU A 283 -11.01 22.68 -3.79
CA LEU A 283 -11.93 22.01 -2.87
C LEU A 283 -13.40 22.41 -3.10
N ASN A 284 -13.64 23.63 -3.58
CA ASN A 284 -14.98 24.09 -3.94
C ASN A 284 -15.55 23.42 -5.19
N LEU A 285 -14.72 22.84 -6.06
CA LEU A 285 -15.18 22.04 -7.20
C LEU A 285 -15.78 20.69 -6.79
N VAL A 286 -15.47 20.19 -5.60
CA VAL A 286 -15.98 18.90 -5.13
C VAL A 286 -17.50 18.99 -4.93
N PRO A 287 -18.31 18.09 -5.53
CA PRO A 287 -19.75 18.08 -5.30
C PRO A 287 -20.13 17.77 -3.85
N ASP A 288 -21.25 18.36 -3.40
CA ASP A 288 -21.80 18.01 -2.10
C ASP A 288 -22.18 16.52 -2.03
N GLY A 289 -21.78 15.86 -0.95
CA GLY A 289 -22.07 14.43 -0.73
C GLY A 289 -21.07 13.45 -1.37
N GLU A 290 -20.07 13.92 -2.12
CA GLU A 290 -19.01 13.09 -2.70
C GLU A 290 -17.72 13.06 -1.86
N VAL A 291 -17.68 13.82 -0.76
CA VAL A 291 -16.53 13.80 0.15
C VAL A 291 -16.52 12.52 0.95
N CYS A 292 -15.42 11.75 0.83
CA CYS A 292 -15.14 10.59 1.66
C CYS A 292 -13.97 10.87 2.58
N GLU A 293 -14.11 10.57 3.86
CA GLU A 293 -13.05 10.67 4.84
C GLU A 293 -12.68 9.29 5.35
N TRP A 294 -11.38 9.02 5.45
CA TRP A 294 -10.81 7.74 5.81
C TRP A 294 -9.96 7.89 7.06
N LYS A 295 -10.30 7.18 8.13
CA LYS A 295 -9.49 7.13 9.33
C LYS A 295 -8.25 6.29 9.09
N LEU A 296 -7.07 6.82 9.44
CA LEU A 296 -5.80 6.11 9.31
C LEU A 296 -5.50 5.35 10.60
N ARG A 297 -5.21 4.08 10.44
CA ARG A 297 -4.87 3.17 11.53
C ARG A 297 -3.49 2.55 11.29
N SER A 298 -2.85 2.20 12.37
CA SER A 298 -1.60 1.44 12.39
C SER A 298 -1.66 0.36 13.46
N HIS A 299 -0.61 -0.36 13.64
CA HIS A 299 -0.33 -1.18 14.81
C HIS A 299 1.20 -1.26 15.03
N LYS A 300 1.61 -1.66 16.21
CA LYS A 300 3.02 -1.91 16.49
C LYS A 300 3.55 -3.06 15.63
N PRO A 301 4.87 -3.12 15.42
CA PRO A 301 5.48 -4.27 14.75
C PRO A 301 5.05 -5.58 15.40
N LEU A 302 4.59 -6.52 14.57
CA LEU A 302 4.13 -7.83 15.05
C LEU A 302 5.34 -8.70 15.48
N PRO A 303 5.18 -9.54 16.49
CA PRO A 303 6.23 -10.48 16.91
C PRO A 303 6.56 -11.48 15.80
N THR A 304 5.55 -11.97 15.09
CA THR A 304 5.68 -12.85 13.92
C THR A 304 4.61 -12.57 12.87
N TRP A 305 4.90 -12.94 11.63
CA TRP A 305 3.98 -12.85 10.50
C TRP A 305 3.48 -14.22 10.04
N SER A 306 4.05 -15.29 10.57
CA SER A 306 3.72 -16.65 10.16
C SER A 306 3.57 -17.58 11.35
N TYR A 307 2.64 -18.54 11.25
CA TYR A 307 2.47 -19.63 12.20
C TYR A 307 1.85 -20.85 11.49
N GLY A 308 2.45 -22.04 11.68
CA GLY A 308 2.03 -23.23 10.95
C GLY A 308 2.09 -23.02 9.45
N SER A 309 1.00 -23.25 8.76
CA SER A 309 0.88 -23.03 7.30
C SER A 309 0.18 -21.72 6.93
N LEU A 310 0.11 -20.77 7.86
CA LEU A 310 -0.47 -19.44 7.66
C LEU A 310 0.59 -18.35 7.65
N ALA A 311 0.48 -17.38 6.71
CA ALA A 311 1.21 -16.13 6.75
C ALA A 311 0.33 -14.92 6.50
N LEU A 312 0.66 -13.79 7.15
CA LEU A 312 0.09 -12.47 6.93
C LEU A 312 0.88 -11.73 5.85
N MET A 313 0.22 -10.83 5.11
CA MET A 313 0.88 -9.96 4.13
C MET A 313 0.20 -8.59 4.01
N GLY A 314 0.95 -7.60 3.52
CA GLY A 314 0.47 -6.25 3.33
C GLY A 314 -0.01 -5.60 4.64
N ASP A 315 -1.10 -4.84 4.58
CA ASP A 315 -1.63 -4.12 5.75
C ASP A 315 -2.11 -5.04 6.89
N ALA A 316 -2.22 -6.35 6.65
CA ALA A 316 -2.47 -7.31 7.73
C ALA A 316 -1.28 -7.43 8.68
N CYS A 317 -0.05 -7.19 8.22
CA CYS A 317 1.16 -7.29 9.04
C CYS A 317 2.00 -6.01 9.15
N HIS A 318 1.90 -5.06 8.20
CA HIS A 318 2.69 -3.82 8.21
C HIS A 318 1.94 -2.61 7.61
N PRO A 319 0.80 -2.21 8.19
CA PRO A 319 0.08 -1.03 7.70
C PRO A 319 0.97 0.20 7.75
N THR A 320 0.98 0.96 6.66
CA THR A 320 1.91 2.08 6.48
C THR A 320 1.16 3.37 6.25
N LEU A 321 1.54 4.44 6.96
CA LEU A 321 1.07 5.79 6.67
C LEU A 321 1.49 6.21 5.25
N PRO A 322 0.67 6.98 4.51
CA PRO A 322 0.86 7.19 3.08
C PRO A 322 1.97 8.19 2.70
N HIS A 323 2.86 8.56 3.64
CA HIS A 323 3.87 9.61 3.43
C HIS A 323 5.02 9.23 2.48
N LEU A 324 5.28 7.93 2.25
CA LEU A 324 6.27 7.42 1.29
C LEU A 324 5.66 6.78 0.04
N ASN A 325 4.34 6.69 -0.05
CA ASN A 325 3.63 6.04 -1.16
C ASN A 325 4.06 4.57 -1.42
N GLN A 326 4.45 3.83 -0.36
CA GLN A 326 5.00 2.47 -0.47
C GLN A 326 4.05 1.35 0.01
N GLY A 327 2.93 1.64 0.67
CA GLY A 327 2.05 0.59 1.22
C GLY A 327 1.66 -0.48 0.20
N ALA A 328 1.15 -0.07 -0.96
CA ALA A 328 0.78 -0.99 -2.02
C ALA A 328 2.01 -1.71 -2.62
N ALA A 329 3.13 -1.01 -2.81
CA ALA A 329 4.35 -1.61 -3.33
C ALA A 329 4.89 -2.68 -2.38
N GLN A 330 4.83 -2.47 -1.07
CA GLN A 330 5.26 -3.46 -0.09
C GLN A 330 4.36 -4.70 -0.08
N ALA A 331 3.04 -4.54 -0.17
CA ALA A 331 2.10 -5.67 -0.30
C ALA A 331 2.34 -6.48 -1.59
N VAL A 332 2.73 -5.81 -2.69
CA VAL A 332 3.10 -6.46 -3.96
C VAL A 332 4.45 -7.17 -3.87
N GLU A 333 5.44 -6.58 -3.18
CA GLU A 333 6.72 -7.27 -2.90
C GLU A 333 6.49 -8.51 -2.02
N ASP A 334 5.66 -8.43 -0.98
CA ASP A 334 5.29 -9.58 -0.13
C ASP A 334 4.71 -10.73 -0.96
N ALA A 335 3.77 -10.40 -1.85
CA ALA A 335 3.10 -11.37 -2.73
C ALA A 335 4.09 -12.16 -3.57
N VAL A 336 5.06 -11.46 -4.18
CA VAL A 336 6.07 -12.11 -5.02
C VAL A 336 7.06 -12.91 -4.18
N VAL A 337 7.49 -12.39 -3.03
CA VAL A 337 8.39 -13.14 -2.13
C VAL A 337 7.71 -14.42 -1.63
N LEU A 338 6.44 -14.36 -1.23
CA LEU A 338 5.66 -15.55 -0.86
C LEU A 338 5.61 -16.59 -2.00
N ALA A 339 5.31 -16.15 -3.22
CA ALA A 339 5.28 -17.05 -4.37
C ALA A 339 6.67 -17.66 -4.67
N GLU A 340 7.74 -16.87 -4.53
CA GLU A 340 9.11 -17.33 -4.76
C GLU A 340 9.57 -18.34 -3.71
N VAL A 341 9.32 -18.11 -2.42
CA VAL A 341 9.73 -19.03 -1.36
C VAL A 341 8.92 -20.31 -1.37
N LEU A 342 7.61 -20.24 -1.62
CA LEU A 342 6.75 -21.41 -1.71
C LEU A 342 7.08 -22.29 -2.92
N ALA A 343 7.42 -21.70 -4.06
CA ALA A 343 7.82 -22.44 -5.24
C ALA A 343 9.15 -23.21 -5.07
N ARG A 344 9.97 -22.85 -4.07
CA ARG A 344 11.25 -23.49 -3.75
C ARG A 344 11.15 -24.59 -2.69
N VAL A 345 9.98 -24.85 -2.13
CA VAL A 345 9.77 -25.88 -1.12
C VAL A 345 10.05 -27.26 -1.74
N PRO A 346 11.03 -27.99 -1.23
CA PRO A 346 11.47 -29.25 -1.88
C PRO A 346 10.47 -30.41 -1.69
N VAL A 347 9.72 -30.40 -0.57
CA VAL A 347 8.78 -31.46 -0.18
C VAL A 347 7.53 -30.85 0.38
N ARG A 348 6.37 -31.35 -0.05
CA ARG A 348 5.08 -30.95 0.52
C ARG A 348 4.92 -31.53 1.93
N SER A 349 5.31 -30.76 2.94
CA SER A 349 5.00 -31.05 4.34
C SER A 349 4.67 -29.75 5.09
N PRO A 350 3.88 -29.81 6.17
CA PRO A 350 3.57 -28.63 6.99
C PRO A 350 4.83 -27.92 7.51
N GLU A 351 5.85 -28.69 7.90
CA GLU A 351 7.12 -28.17 8.42
C GLU A 351 7.90 -27.41 7.32
N ALA A 352 7.95 -27.96 6.11
CA ALA A 352 8.62 -27.32 4.96
C ALA A 352 7.88 -26.04 4.52
N ILE A 353 6.55 -26.05 4.55
CA ILE A 353 5.71 -24.87 4.33
C ILE A 353 6.02 -23.81 5.39
N ASN A 354 5.93 -24.17 6.67
CA ASN A 354 6.19 -23.24 7.78
C ASN A 354 7.57 -22.59 7.67
N ARG A 355 8.60 -23.40 7.39
CA ARG A 355 9.97 -22.91 7.19
C ARG A 355 10.04 -21.87 6.05
N SER A 356 9.39 -22.13 4.94
CA SER A 356 9.38 -21.18 3.82
C SER A 356 8.63 -19.89 4.16
N LEU A 357 7.54 -19.97 4.94
CA LEU A 357 6.84 -18.79 5.44
C LEU A 357 7.69 -17.97 6.44
N GLN A 358 8.51 -18.64 7.25
CA GLN A 358 9.49 -17.95 8.10
C GLN A 358 10.57 -17.25 7.27
N ILE A 359 11.04 -17.85 6.17
CA ILE A 359 11.98 -17.18 5.25
C ILE A 359 11.35 -15.94 4.63
N TYR A 360 10.08 -16.00 4.22
CA TYR A 360 9.35 -14.82 3.77
C TYR A 360 9.41 -13.71 4.83
N GLU A 361 9.08 -14.02 6.08
CA GLU A 361 9.13 -13.06 7.19
C GLU A 361 10.53 -12.45 7.36
N LEU A 362 11.58 -13.27 7.37
CA LEU A 362 12.97 -12.83 7.49
C LEU A 362 13.40 -11.90 6.35
N LEU A 363 12.96 -12.15 5.13
CA LEU A 363 13.31 -11.34 3.96
C LEU A 363 12.55 -10.00 3.89
N ARG A 364 11.38 -9.92 4.54
CA ARG A 364 10.48 -8.78 4.37
C ARG A 364 10.40 -7.87 5.59
N LYS A 365 10.46 -8.41 6.79
CA LYS A 365 10.12 -7.71 8.03
C LYS A 365 10.98 -6.48 8.29
N ASP A 366 12.30 -6.61 8.19
CA ASP A 366 13.21 -5.49 8.45
C ASP A 366 13.02 -4.37 7.42
N ARG A 367 12.86 -4.72 6.14
CA ARG A 367 12.62 -3.74 5.08
C ARG A 367 11.30 -2.99 5.29
N THR A 368 10.22 -3.69 5.56
CA THR A 368 8.91 -3.06 5.76
C THR A 368 8.88 -2.21 7.03
N THR A 369 9.47 -2.68 8.13
CA THR A 369 9.59 -1.93 9.39
C THR A 369 10.33 -0.61 9.16
N MET A 370 11.47 -0.66 8.47
CA MET A 370 12.23 0.55 8.12
C MET A 370 11.39 1.53 7.28
N LEU A 371 10.63 1.04 6.31
CA LEU A 371 9.79 1.90 5.46
C LEU A 371 8.60 2.49 6.23
N VAL A 372 8.00 1.74 7.16
CA VAL A 372 6.96 2.25 8.08
C VAL A 372 7.52 3.38 8.93
N ASP A 373 8.71 3.20 9.52
CA ASP A 373 9.37 4.21 10.34
C ASP A 373 9.74 5.47 9.53
N LEU A 374 10.27 5.30 8.32
CA LEU A 374 10.58 6.43 7.42
C LEU A 374 9.31 7.18 7.01
N ALA A 375 8.19 6.50 6.77
CA ALA A 375 6.91 7.13 6.48
C ALA A 375 6.44 7.98 7.68
N ALA A 376 6.51 7.45 8.90
CA ALA A 376 6.16 8.19 10.11
C ALA A 376 7.07 9.40 10.34
N GLN A 377 8.38 9.28 10.10
CA GLN A 377 9.34 10.40 10.20
C GLN A 377 9.03 11.48 9.16
N SER A 378 8.74 11.10 7.90
CA SER A 378 8.37 12.04 6.85
C SER A 378 7.10 12.84 7.22
N GLY A 379 6.07 12.14 7.72
CA GLY A 379 4.85 12.81 8.19
C GLY A 379 5.11 13.83 9.29
N LYS A 380 5.93 13.48 10.29
CA LYS A 380 6.31 14.40 11.36
C LYS A 380 7.04 15.64 10.84
N ALA A 381 7.96 15.48 9.88
CA ALA A 381 8.70 16.60 9.30
C ALA A 381 7.81 17.54 8.48
N LEU A 382 6.83 16.99 7.75
CA LEU A 382 5.93 17.78 6.92
C LEU A 382 4.86 18.54 7.72
N HIS A 383 4.50 18.05 8.91
CA HIS A 383 3.39 18.56 9.73
C HIS A 383 3.81 19.47 10.90
N LEU A 384 5.02 20.06 10.82
CA LEU A 384 5.49 20.96 11.87
C LEU A 384 4.65 22.25 11.90
N GLY A 385 4.25 22.63 13.11
CA GLY A 385 3.67 23.93 13.41
C GLY A 385 4.73 25.03 13.58
N GLU A 386 4.31 26.25 13.83
CA GLU A 386 5.19 27.41 14.01
C GLU A 386 6.24 27.17 15.09
N GLY A 387 7.46 27.66 14.84
CA GLY A 387 8.58 27.53 15.76
C GLY A 387 9.91 27.16 15.08
N GLU A 388 10.94 26.98 15.89
CA GLU A 388 12.31 26.77 15.46
C GLU A 388 12.48 25.53 14.55
N LYS A 389 11.78 24.44 14.85
CA LYS A 389 11.84 23.20 14.04
C LYS A 389 11.28 23.40 12.62
N LYS A 390 10.19 24.18 12.48
CA LYS A 390 9.63 24.54 11.16
C LYS A 390 10.62 25.44 10.41
N ALA A 391 11.17 26.45 11.08
CA ALA A 391 12.15 27.35 10.49
C ALA A 391 13.40 26.60 10.00
N GLU A 392 13.87 25.62 10.76
CA GLU A 392 15.01 24.78 10.36
C GLU A 392 14.65 23.89 9.15
N ARG A 393 13.50 23.22 9.18
CA ARG A 393 13.02 22.46 8.02
C ARG A 393 12.96 23.32 6.76
N ASP A 394 12.40 24.52 6.86
CA ASP A 394 12.21 25.42 5.72
C ASP A 394 13.58 25.94 5.19
N ARG A 395 14.56 26.15 6.08
CA ARG A 395 15.94 26.43 5.68
C ARG A 395 16.58 25.27 4.90
N LEU A 396 16.37 24.03 5.35
CA LEU A 396 16.84 22.82 4.66
C LEU A 396 16.18 22.66 3.29
N PHE A 397 14.89 22.93 3.18
CA PHE A 397 14.19 22.94 1.90
C PHE A 397 14.75 24.00 0.94
N ALA A 398 14.98 25.20 1.42
CA ALA A 398 15.57 26.28 0.62
C ALA A 398 17.00 25.95 0.15
N ALA A 399 17.83 25.38 1.04
CA ALA A 399 19.19 24.96 0.70
C ALA A 399 19.23 23.86 -0.37
N ASN A 400 18.24 22.96 -0.38
CA ASN A 400 18.18 21.89 -1.37
C ASN A 400 17.93 22.38 -2.80
N LYS A 401 17.25 23.53 -2.97
CA LYS A 401 17.07 24.18 -4.29
C LYS A 401 18.39 24.51 -4.99
N THR A 402 19.44 24.75 -4.23
CA THR A 402 20.71 25.28 -4.75
C THR A 402 21.87 24.29 -4.70
N ASN A 403 21.91 23.35 -3.75
CA ASN A 403 23.13 22.61 -3.42
C ASN A 403 23.00 21.09 -3.29
N GLY A 404 21.82 20.50 -3.54
CA GLY A 404 21.63 19.04 -3.43
C GLY A 404 21.85 18.49 -2.01
N GLY A 405 21.43 19.21 -0.97
CA GLY A 405 21.62 18.85 0.44
C GLY A 405 20.61 17.81 0.95
N LYS A 406 20.64 17.53 2.25
CA LYS A 406 19.68 16.63 2.93
C LYS A 406 18.25 17.14 2.74
N VAL A 407 17.39 16.30 2.17
CA VAL A 407 15.98 16.60 1.96
C VAL A 407 15.19 16.18 3.20
N PRO A 408 14.46 17.10 3.87
CA PRO A 408 13.60 16.74 5.00
C PRO A 408 12.49 15.73 4.63
N ASP A 409 11.96 15.84 3.42
CA ASP A 409 11.03 14.86 2.87
C ASP A 409 11.77 13.60 2.44
N LYS A 410 11.54 12.50 3.18
CA LYS A 410 12.18 11.21 2.92
C LYS A 410 11.81 10.61 1.57
N TRP A 411 10.62 10.90 1.05
CA TRP A 411 10.22 10.45 -0.28
C TRP A 411 11.08 11.05 -1.41
N ALA A 412 11.50 12.29 -1.28
CA ALA A 412 12.36 12.96 -2.25
C ALA A 412 13.87 12.77 -1.98
N SER A 413 14.25 12.05 -0.90
CA SER A 413 15.66 11.79 -0.57
C SER A 413 16.28 10.80 -1.56
N PRO A 414 17.41 11.14 -2.21
CA PRO A 414 18.08 10.26 -3.16
C PRO A 414 18.49 8.90 -2.55
N GLU A 415 18.92 8.89 -1.28
CA GLU A 415 19.32 7.66 -0.60
C GLU A 415 18.11 6.73 -0.35
N VAL A 416 16.98 7.32 0.06
CA VAL A 416 15.73 6.55 0.26
C VAL A 416 15.18 6.05 -1.07
N GLN A 417 15.26 6.87 -2.13
CA GLN A 417 14.88 6.45 -3.47
C GLN A 417 15.75 5.30 -3.96
N GLU A 418 17.07 5.38 -3.78
CA GLU A 418 17.99 4.31 -4.16
C GLU A 418 17.62 2.99 -3.45
N MET A 419 17.43 3.04 -2.15
CA MET A 419 17.07 1.90 -1.32
C MET A 419 15.72 1.27 -1.73
N ILE A 420 14.74 2.11 -2.13
CA ILE A 420 13.42 1.63 -2.54
C ILE A 420 13.45 1.13 -3.99
N TYR A 421 13.98 1.93 -4.93
CA TYR A 421 13.80 1.73 -6.37
C TYR A 421 14.75 0.67 -6.96
N SER A 422 15.96 0.54 -6.41
CA SER A 422 16.92 -0.51 -6.81
C SER A 422 16.52 -1.90 -6.34
N HIS A 423 15.69 -2.00 -5.29
CA HIS A 423 15.37 -3.28 -4.67
C HIS A 423 14.64 -4.23 -5.61
N ASP A 424 15.22 -5.41 -5.79
CA ASP A 424 14.63 -6.54 -6.53
C ASP A 424 14.40 -7.72 -5.58
N CYS A 425 13.17 -7.83 -5.07
CA CYS A 425 12.80 -8.85 -4.10
C CYS A 425 12.92 -10.28 -4.66
N THR A 426 12.72 -10.48 -5.97
CA THR A 426 12.88 -11.80 -6.61
C THR A 426 14.35 -12.24 -6.60
N SER A 427 15.26 -11.34 -6.94
CA SER A 427 16.70 -11.61 -6.92
C SER A 427 17.19 -11.90 -5.51
N LEU A 428 16.68 -11.14 -4.51
CA LEU A 428 17.01 -11.37 -3.10
C LEU A 428 16.60 -12.77 -2.62
N VAL A 429 15.39 -13.24 -3.00
CA VAL A 429 14.98 -14.63 -2.66
C VAL A 429 15.92 -15.64 -3.32
N ALA A 430 16.25 -15.45 -4.59
CA ALA A 430 17.15 -16.39 -5.30
C ALA A 430 18.54 -16.46 -4.65
N GLU A 431 19.04 -15.35 -4.14
CA GLU A 431 20.34 -15.27 -3.46
C GLU A 431 20.33 -15.89 -2.05
N LYS A 432 19.26 -15.65 -1.28
CA LYS A 432 19.26 -15.94 0.16
C LYS A 432 18.49 -17.19 0.59
N PHE A 433 17.62 -17.74 -0.27
CA PHE A 433 16.70 -18.81 0.13
C PHE A 433 17.43 -20.03 0.69
N ASP A 434 18.44 -20.56 -0.02
CA ASP A 434 19.11 -21.81 0.37
C ASP A 434 19.91 -21.66 1.69
N GLU A 435 20.52 -20.49 1.90
CA GLU A 435 21.22 -20.16 3.14
C GLU A 435 20.22 -20.13 4.32
N LEU A 436 19.13 -19.39 4.17
CA LEU A 436 18.10 -19.24 5.20
C LEU A 436 17.38 -20.56 5.48
N TYR A 437 17.08 -21.32 4.41
CA TYR A 437 16.40 -22.62 4.55
C TYR A 437 17.23 -23.60 5.38
N ARG A 438 18.54 -23.68 5.14
CA ARG A 438 19.48 -24.49 5.96
C ARG A 438 19.65 -23.95 7.37
N GLY A 439 19.69 -22.63 7.54
CA GLY A 439 19.84 -21.98 8.84
C GLY A 439 18.68 -22.24 9.81
N LEU A 440 17.45 -22.43 9.28
CA LEU A 440 16.29 -22.78 10.07
C LEU A 440 16.24 -24.29 10.46
N ASP A 441 16.96 -25.17 9.74
CA ASP A 441 17.07 -26.60 10.11
C ASP A 441 17.83 -26.83 11.42
N THR A 442 18.72 -25.89 11.78
CA THR A 442 19.62 -26.05 12.93
C THR A 442 19.04 -25.51 14.24
N LYS A 443 17.87 -24.86 14.21
CA LYS A 443 17.17 -24.39 15.40
C LYS A 443 16.21 -25.47 15.90
N PRO A 444 16.34 -25.96 17.17
CA PRO A 444 15.31 -26.84 17.72
C PRO A 444 13.97 -26.13 17.69
N SER A 445 12.93 -26.85 17.27
CA SER A 445 11.53 -26.39 17.33
C SER A 445 11.21 -25.99 18.78
N ALA A 446 10.94 -24.71 19.01
CA ALA A 446 10.50 -24.17 20.29
C ALA A 446 9.05 -24.54 20.57
#